data_0f14c7fdaa5408bcd2f097af8c587e71
#
_entry.id   0f14c7fdaa5408bcd2f097af8c587e71
#
_cell.length_a   1.000
_cell.length_b   1.000
_cell.length_c   1.000
_cell.angle_alpha   90.00
_cell.angle_beta   90.00
_cell.angle_gamma   90.00
#
_symmetry.space_group_name_H-M   'P 1'
#
loop_
_entity.id
_entity.type
_entity.pdbx_description
1 polymer ?
#
loop_
_entity_poly.entity_id
_entity_poly.type
_entity_poly.pdbx_seq_one_letter_code
_entity_poly.pdbx_strand_id
1 'polypeptide(L)'
;MSEATVSRVFNDVGPMKEQTRLRVLQAAKALNYHPNAIAQSFARRRSGNLGVVLPYVPKVHIFSTYYFSEVLSGIGEQVKASGYDMLLKFRVPGEESDHSDIFRSQKVDACVILGATDTPSERAELKKLEDGGFPFCLINQHMSGERFHEVDADHEGGSYRAVRYLLDLGYRDIAFLSGSPEFSNSGDRLRGYMQAMREAGLLPADAKAPGDLPVHLYYEGNYSRTSGMKTASAMHPHLNRIEAVFASNDRMAIGLMQGLREYGHVPGRDYAIVGYDDSEAARVTDPPLTSVAVPFYEMGQLAAERVLRRVGGGNETDGASESFRLRLDTKLVVRQSCCILR
;
A
#
# COMPACT_ATOMS: atom_id res chain seq x y z
N MET A 1 -32.25 15.45 36.71
CA MET A 1 -30.89 15.70 36.16
C MET A 1 -31.06 16.61 34.96
N SER A 2 -30.18 17.60 34.74
CA SER A 2 -30.32 18.51 33.58
C SER A 2 -29.83 17.86 32.30
N GLU A 3 -30.38 18.27 31.13
CA GLU A 3 -29.88 17.85 29.80
C GLU A 3 -28.37 18.08 29.64
N ALA A 4 -27.88 19.22 30.15
CA ALA A 4 -26.46 19.53 30.14
C ALA A 4 -25.61 18.49 30.89
N THR A 5 -26.11 17.93 31.99
CA THR A 5 -25.41 16.87 32.74
C THR A 5 -25.40 15.56 31.96
N VAL A 6 -26.49 15.21 31.31
CA VAL A 6 -26.63 14.02 30.48
C VAL A 6 -25.69 14.14 29.26
N SER A 7 -25.69 15.28 28.58
CA SER A 7 -24.81 15.57 27.43
C SER A 7 -23.36 15.49 27.84
N ARG A 8 -22.95 16.02 28.99
CA ARG A 8 -21.55 15.93 29.46
C ARG A 8 -21.11 14.48 29.71
N VAL A 9 -22.00 13.64 30.26
CA VAL A 9 -21.66 12.21 30.48
C VAL A 9 -21.42 11.49 29.17
N PHE A 10 -22.30 11.67 28.18
CA PHE A 10 -22.16 11.00 26.89
C PHE A 10 -21.03 11.53 26.00
N ASN A 11 -20.65 12.80 26.22
CA ASN A 11 -19.56 13.41 25.45
C ASN A 11 -18.22 13.42 26.18
N ASP A 12 -18.18 12.90 27.41
CA ASP A 12 -17.00 12.85 28.28
C ASP A 12 -16.35 14.23 28.48
N VAL A 13 -17.17 15.29 28.62
CA VAL A 13 -16.70 16.67 28.70
C VAL A 13 -16.75 17.16 30.14
N GLY A 14 -15.55 17.55 30.66
CA GLY A 14 -15.37 18.20 31.95
C GLY A 14 -15.41 17.25 33.15
N PRO A 15 -14.96 17.75 34.33
CA PRO A 15 -14.92 16.95 35.55
C PRO A 15 -16.31 16.56 36.01
N MET A 16 -16.56 15.29 36.33
CA MET A 16 -17.82 14.77 36.79
C MET A 16 -17.63 13.75 37.91
N LYS A 17 -18.57 13.78 38.91
CA LYS A 17 -18.58 12.76 39.96
C LYS A 17 -18.96 11.40 39.37
N GLU A 18 -18.20 10.36 39.65
CA GLU A 18 -18.41 9.00 39.14
C GLU A 18 -19.83 8.50 39.44
N GLN A 19 -20.35 8.81 40.61
CA GLN A 19 -21.74 8.44 40.97
C GLN A 19 -22.78 9.07 40.03
N THR A 20 -22.53 10.29 39.55
CA THR A 20 -23.44 10.96 38.61
C THR A 20 -23.35 10.31 37.23
N ARG A 21 -22.16 9.96 36.81
CA ARG A 21 -21.91 9.24 35.55
C ARG A 21 -22.62 7.90 35.53
N LEU A 22 -22.45 7.09 36.57
CA LEU A 22 -23.10 5.79 36.68
C LEU A 22 -24.64 5.88 36.67
N ARG A 23 -25.21 6.86 37.35
CA ARG A 23 -26.69 7.09 37.37
C ARG A 23 -27.21 7.44 35.97
N VAL A 24 -26.48 8.26 35.18
CA VAL A 24 -26.91 8.59 33.82
C VAL A 24 -26.82 7.36 32.92
N LEU A 25 -25.74 6.60 32.98
CA LEU A 25 -25.55 5.40 32.17
C LEU A 25 -26.59 4.31 32.50
N GLN A 26 -26.94 4.14 33.81
CA GLN A 26 -27.98 3.21 34.23
C GLN A 26 -29.38 3.64 33.73
N ALA A 27 -29.69 4.92 33.82
CA ALA A 27 -30.96 5.45 33.32
C ALA A 27 -31.07 5.31 31.80
N ALA A 28 -29.99 5.60 31.05
CA ALA A 28 -29.96 5.42 29.62
C ALA A 28 -30.16 3.95 29.22
N LYS A 29 -29.50 3.02 29.92
CA LYS A 29 -29.70 1.58 29.70
C LYS A 29 -31.15 1.14 30.00
N ALA A 30 -31.74 1.63 31.09
CA ALA A 30 -33.11 1.31 31.46
C ALA A 30 -34.14 1.84 30.45
N LEU A 31 -33.87 2.98 29.83
CA LEU A 31 -34.70 3.63 28.82
C LEU A 31 -34.40 3.18 27.39
N ASN A 32 -33.44 2.26 27.20
CA ASN A 32 -32.89 1.88 25.88
C ASN A 32 -32.48 3.11 25.04
N TYR A 33 -31.96 4.14 25.72
CA TYR A 33 -31.53 5.37 25.06
C TYR A 33 -30.15 5.20 24.47
N HIS A 34 -30.07 5.37 23.17
CA HIS A 34 -28.80 5.42 22.42
C HIS A 34 -28.52 6.87 22.01
N PRO A 35 -27.37 7.45 22.42
CA PRO A 35 -27.01 8.78 22.00
C PRO A 35 -26.90 8.86 20.46
N ASN A 36 -27.39 9.96 19.89
CA ASN A 36 -27.25 10.19 18.46
C ASN A 36 -25.78 10.52 18.14
N ALA A 37 -25.14 9.68 17.33
CA ALA A 37 -23.74 9.84 16.93
C ALA A 37 -23.47 11.21 16.27
N ILE A 38 -24.43 11.72 15.49
CA ILE A 38 -24.32 13.04 14.83
C ILE A 38 -24.29 14.15 15.89
N ALA A 39 -25.17 14.08 16.90
CA ALA A 39 -25.18 15.07 17.98
C ALA A 39 -23.91 15.01 18.83
N GLN A 40 -23.33 13.82 19.01
CA GLN A 40 -22.06 13.65 19.71
C GLN A 40 -20.88 14.20 18.91
N SER A 41 -20.82 13.95 17.59
CA SER A 41 -19.77 14.49 16.72
C SER A 41 -19.77 16.03 16.71
N PHE A 42 -20.94 16.64 16.66
CA PHE A 42 -21.11 18.10 16.79
C PHE A 42 -20.56 18.63 18.12
N ALA A 43 -20.91 17.97 19.24
CA ALA A 43 -20.45 18.39 20.56
C ALA A 43 -18.95 18.24 20.76
N ARG A 44 -18.36 17.19 20.17
CA ARG A 44 -16.92 16.89 20.23
C ARG A 44 -16.10 17.61 19.15
N ARG A 45 -16.76 18.19 18.15
CA ARG A 45 -16.13 18.72 16.91
C ARG A 45 -15.23 17.69 16.22
N ARG A 46 -15.62 16.41 16.29
CA ARG A 46 -14.92 15.27 15.70
C ARG A 46 -15.92 14.26 15.18
N SER A 47 -15.63 13.73 14.00
CA SER A 47 -16.48 12.70 13.37
C SER A 47 -16.35 11.34 14.06
N GLY A 48 -15.18 11.04 14.61
CA GLY A 48 -14.81 9.72 15.10
C GLY A 48 -14.48 8.72 13.99
N ASN A 49 -14.29 9.19 12.76
CA ASN A 49 -13.97 8.36 11.60
C ASN A 49 -12.57 8.61 11.08
N LEU A 50 -11.85 7.53 10.78
CA LEU A 50 -10.69 7.55 9.90
C LEU A 50 -11.15 7.28 8.47
N GLY A 51 -10.89 8.21 7.56
CA GLY A 51 -11.11 8.03 6.13
C GLY A 51 -10.03 7.11 5.52
N VAL A 52 -10.44 6.19 4.66
CA VAL A 52 -9.53 5.42 3.83
C VAL A 52 -9.93 5.62 2.37
N VAL A 53 -9.07 6.31 1.62
CA VAL A 53 -9.29 6.55 0.19
C VAL A 53 -8.68 5.41 -0.61
N LEU A 54 -9.49 4.79 -1.44
CA LEU A 54 -9.15 3.63 -2.26
C LEU A 54 -9.36 3.93 -3.74
N PRO A 55 -8.48 3.47 -4.65
CA PRO A 55 -8.73 3.60 -6.08
C PRO A 55 -9.93 2.72 -6.47
N TYR A 56 -10.86 3.27 -7.24
CA TYR A 56 -11.90 2.47 -7.89
C TYR A 56 -11.33 1.90 -9.19
N VAL A 57 -11.17 0.59 -9.25
CA VAL A 57 -10.72 -0.10 -10.46
C VAL A 57 -11.85 -1.01 -10.92
N PRO A 58 -12.48 -0.72 -12.09
CA PRO A 58 -13.58 -1.52 -12.61
C PRO A 58 -13.20 -3.01 -12.72
N LYS A 59 -14.11 -3.90 -12.30
CA LYS A 59 -13.93 -5.36 -12.33
C LYS A 59 -12.79 -5.92 -11.46
N VAL A 60 -12.18 -5.11 -10.61
CA VAL A 60 -11.21 -5.58 -9.61
C VAL A 60 -11.91 -5.72 -8.26
N HIS A 61 -11.87 -6.93 -7.70
CA HIS A 61 -12.33 -7.17 -6.33
C HIS A 61 -11.28 -6.70 -5.34
N ILE A 62 -11.30 -5.41 -5.00
CA ILE A 62 -10.26 -4.74 -4.23
C ILE A 62 -10.04 -5.41 -2.87
N PHE A 63 -11.11 -5.83 -2.20
CA PHE A 63 -11.04 -6.49 -0.88
C PHE A 63 -10.46 -7.91 -0.90
N SER A 64 -10.41 -8.57 -2.07
CA SER A 64 -9.74 -9.86 -2.25
C SER A 64 -8.34 -9.73 -2.83
N THR A 65 -7.87 -8.52 -3.08
CA THR A 65 -6.50 -8.26 -3.51
C THR A 65 -5.60 -8.18 -2.29
N TYR A 66 -4.59 -9.02 -2.20
CA TYR A 66 -3.71 -9.20 -1.04
C TYR A 66 -3.22 -7.87 -0.44
N TYR A 67 -2.65 -6.98 -1.25
CA TYR A 67 -2.21 -5.66 -0.80
C TYR A 67 -3.31 -4.89 -0.04
N PHE A 68 -4.48 -4.74 -0.65
CA PHE A 68 -5.56 -3.96 -0.03
C PHE A 68 -6.14 -4.66 1.20
N SER A 69 -6.29 -6.00 1.18
CA SER A 69 -6.82 -6.74 2.32
C SER A 69 -5.91 -6.65 3.55
N GLU A 70 -4.60 -6.79 3.37
CA GLU A 70 -3.63 -6.69 4.45
C GLU A 70 -3.57 -5.28 5.05
N VAL A 71 -3.46 -4.26 4.18
CA VAL A 71 -3.42 -2.87 4.64
C VAL A 71 -4.71 -2.50 5.39
N LEU A 72 -5.88 -2.84 4.83
CA LEU A 72 -7.17 -2.55 5.46
C LEU A 72 -7.35 -3.29 6.78
N SER A 73 -6.85 -4.51 6.89
CA SER A 73 -6.88 -5.28 8.14
C SER A 73 -6.03 -4.61 9.22
N GLY A 74 -4.81 -4.16 8.88
CA GLY A 74 -3.94 -3.42 9.80
C GLY A 74 -4.54 -2.09 10.22
N ILE A 75 -5.12 -1.31 9.29
CA ILE A 75 -5.84 -0.08 9.60
C ILE A 75 -7.02 -0.37 10.54
N GLY A 76 -7.83 -1.41 10.23
CA GLY A 76 -9.02 -1.77 11.00
C GLY A 76 -8.70 -2.12 12.46
N GLU A 77 -7.61 -2.85 12.71
CA GLU A 77 -7.17 -3.16 14.07
C GLU A 77 -6.82 -1.88 14.84
N GLN A 78 -6.05 -0.98 14.23
CA GLN A 78 -5.64 0.26 14.88
C GLN A 78 -6.80 1.24 15.09
N VAL A 79 -7.72 1.33 14.14
CA VAL A 79 -8.95 2.12 14.24
C VAL A 79 -9.79 1.66 15.43
N LYS A 80 -10.00 0.34 15.56
CA LYS A 80 -10.72 -0.26 16.69
C LYS A 80 -10.03 0.04 18.03
N ALA A 81 -8.71 -0.11 18.08
CA ALA A 81 -7.93 0.18 19.30
C ALA A 81 -8.01 1.64 19.72
N SER A 82 -8.18 2.56 18.77
CA SER A 82 -8.27 4.01 18.99
C SER A 82 -9.70 4.51 19.24
N GLY A 83 -10.71 3.64 19.19
CA GLY A 83 -12.12 4.00 19.35
C GLY A 83 -12.68 4.83 18.19
N TYR A 84 -12.14 4.67 17.01
CA TYR A 84 -12.59 5.26 15.75
C TYR A 84 -13.38 4.24 14.92
N ASP A 85 -14.16 4.74 13.97
CA ASP A 85 -14.73 3.95 12.88
C ASP A 85 -13.94 4.18 11.59
N MET A 86 -14.07 3.27 10.61
CA MET A 86 -13.40 3.37 9.30
C MET A 86 -14.42 3.73 8.21
N LEU A 87 -14.20 4.85 7.52
CA LEU A 87 -15.01 5.28 6.40
C LEU A 87 -14.25 5.08 5.09
N LEU A 88 -14.75 4.22 4.21
CA LEU A 88 -14.14 3.96 2.91
C LEU A 88 -14.68 4.95 1.86
N LYS A 89 -13.79 5.62 1.14
CA LYS A 89 -14.10 6.47 -0.01
C LYS A 89 -13.38 5.93 -1.25
N PHE A 90 -14.15 5.57 -2.27
CA PHE A 90 -13.58 5.22 -3.56
C PHE A 90 -13.35 6.47 -4.40
N ARG A 91 -12.21 6.50 -5.11
CA ARG A 91 -11.89 7.51 -6.12
C ARG A 91 -11.62 6.85 -7.46
N VAL A 92 -12.02 7.48 -8.55
CA VAL A 92 -11.68 7.03 -9.89
C VAL A 92 -10.36 7.69 -10.29
N PRO A 93 -9.30 6.91 -10.58
CA PRO A 93 -8.03 7.47 -11.02
C PRO A 93 -8.22 8.33 -12.30
N GLY A 94 -7.62 9.53 -12.31
CA GLY A 94 -7.70 10.45 -13.43
C GLY A 94 -8.94 11.36 -13.46
N GLU A 95 -9.95 11.14 -12.61
CA GLU A 95 -11.02 12.10 -12.40
C GLU A 95 -10.63 13.16 -11.36
N GLU A 96 -11.10 14.39 -11.56
CA GLU A 96 -10.95 15.43 -10.54
C GLU A 96 -11.67 14.98 -9.27
N SER A 97 -10.92 14.84 -8.18
CA SER A 97 -11.44 14.51 -6.87
C SER A 97 -10.98 15.55 -5.87
N ASP A 98 -11.89 16.03 -5.04
CA ASP A 98 -11.51 16.85 -3.90
C ASP A 98 -11.45 15.96 -2.65
N HIS A 99 -10.22 15.63 -2.24
CA HIS A 99 -10.01 14.87 -0.99
C HIS A 99 -10.34 15.71 0.24
N SER A 100 -10.32 17.06 0.13
CA SER A 100 -10.63 17.94 1.26
C SER A 100 -12.13 17.98 1.61
N ASP A 101 -13.01 17.59 0.69
CA ASP A 101 -14.46 17.56 0.92
C ASP A 101 -14.87 16.66 2.09
N ILE A 102 -14.20 15.53 2.28
CA ILE A 102 -14.52 14.61 3.39
C ILE A 102 -14.17 15.21 4.75
N PHE A 103 -13.18 16.10 4.79
CA PHE A 103 -12.80 16.87 5.98
C PHE A 103 -13.74 18.05 6.20
N ARG A 104 -13.98 18.87 5.16
CA ARG A 104 -14.89 20.03 5.23
C ARG A 104 -16.31 19.65 5.59
N SER A 105 -16.77 18.50 5.08
CA SER A 105 -18.08 17.94 5.44
C SER A 105 -18.09 17.20 6.78
N GLN A 106 -17.00 17.26 7.55
CA GLN A 106 -16.84 16.61 8.86
C GLN A 106 -17.15 15.10 8.85
N LYS A 107 -16.90 14.41 7.74
CA LYS A 107 -17.08 12.96 7.62
C LYS A 107 -15.93 12.18 8.23
N VAL A 108 -14.72 12.76 8.23
CA VAL A 108 -13.51 12.14 8.76
C VAL A 108 -12.67 13.16 9.55
N ASP A 109 -11.88 12.67 10.49
CA ASP A 109 -10.93 13.46 11.26
C ASP A 109 -9.50 13.34 10.73
N ALA A 110 -9.19 12.24 10.08
CA ALA A 110 -7.93 11.95 9.43
C ALA A 110 -8.15 11.02 8.23
N CYS A 111 -7.15 10.88 7.36
CA CYS A 111 -7.26 10.06 6.17
C CYS A 111 -5.98 9.26 5.88
N VAL A 112 -6.14 8.00 5.44
CA VAL A 112 -5.08 7.19 4.83
C VAL A 112 -5.41 7.02 3.35
N ILE A 113 -4.45 7.29 2.45
CA ILE A 113 -4.64 7.26 1.00
C ILE A 113 -3.82 6.12 0.41
N LEU A 114 -4.52 5.16 -0.22
CA LEU A 114 -3.95 4.01 -0.91
C LEU A 114 -3.96 4.23 -2.43
N GLY A 115 -2.90 3.77 -3.09
CA GLY A 115 -2.81 3.82 -4.55
C GLY A 115 -2.79 5.24 -5.11
N ALA A 116 -2.18 6.19 -4.39
CA ALA A 116 -1.88 7.51 -4.93
C ALA A 116 -0.95 7.37 -6.14
N THR A 117 -1.21 8.15 -7.20
CA THR A 117 -0.40 8.16 -8.41
C THR A 117 0.44 9.43 -8.48
N ASP A 118 1.65 9.33 -9.00
CA ASP A 118 2.54 10.50 -9.16
C ASP A 118 2.15 11.31 -10.42
N THR A 119 0.96 11.88 -10.40
CA THR A 119 0.41 12.74 -11.45
C THR A 119 0.25 14.18 -10.99
N PRO A 120 0.30 15.19 -11.89
CA PRO A 120 0.13 16.59 -11.49
C PRO A 120 -1.20 16.86 -10.77
N SER A 121 -2.30 16.21 -11.17
CA SER A 121 -3.60 16.36 -10.52
C SER A 121 -3.61 15.80 -9.10
N GLU A 122 -3.07 14.59 -8.87
CA GLU A 122 -2.99 13.99 -7.55
C GLU A 122 -2.08 14.81 -6.61
N ARG A 123 -0.93 15.28 -7.12
CA ARG A 123 -0.04 16.18 -6.37
C ARG A 123 -0.76 17.44 -5.91
N ALA A 124 -1.55 18.06 -6.79
CA ALA A 124 -2.31 19.27 -6.47
C ALA A 124 -3.35 19.00 -5.37
N GLU A 125 -4.05 17.85 -5.42
CA GLU A 125 -5.00 17.44 -4.39
C GLU A 125 -4.34 17.18 -3.03
N LEU A 126 -3.22 16.47 -3.02
CA LEU A 126 -2.46 16.21 -1.78
C LEU A 126 -1.94 17.51 -1.18
N LYS A 127 -1.51 18.45 -2.03
CA LYS A 127 -1.08 19.78 -1.58
C LYS A 127 -2.21 20.59 -0.97
N LYS A 128 -3.42 20.52 -1.50
CA LYS A 128 -4.61 21.14 -0.88
C LYS A 128 -4.90 20.56 0.50
N LEU A 129 -4.68 19.25 0.72
CA LEU A 129 -4.79 18.65 2.04
C LEU A 129 -3.73 19.18 3.00
N GLU A 130 -2.47 19.27 2.56
CA GLU A 130 -1.36 19.80 3.34
C GLU A 130 -1.59 21.27 3.72
N ASP A 131 -1.89 22.12 2.72
CA ASP A 131 -2.14 23.57 2.91
C ASP A 131 -3.36 23.83 3.81
N GLY A 132 -4.36 22.93 3.77
CA GLY A 132 -5.53 22.96 4.65
C GLY A 132 -5.28 22.43 6.06
N GLY A 133 -4.09 21.91 6.35
CA GLY A 133 -3.74 21.31 7.64
C GLY A 133 -4.52 20.02 7.95
N PHE A 134 -5.06 19.35 6.93
CA PHE A 134 -5.82 18.13 7.12
C PHE A 134 -4.87 16.95 7.38
N PRO A 135 -5.11 16.16 8.45
CA PRO A 135 -4.26 15.01 8.75
C PRO A 135 -4.44 13.89 7.73
N PHE A 136 -3.41 13.62 6.93
CA PHE A 136 -3.43 12.50 5.99
C PHE A 136 -2.07 11.78 5.94
N CYS A 137 -2.06 10.55 5.44
CA CYS A 137 -0.87 9.73 5.26
C CYS A 137 -1.00 8.93 3.96
N LEU A 138 0.06 8.93 3.14
CA LEU A 138 0.20 8.04 2.00
C LEU A 138 0.71 6.68 2.48
N ILE A 139 0.23 5.60 1.86
CA ILE A 139 0.70 4.26 2.15
C ILE A 139 1.19 3.56 0.89
N ASN A 140 2.38 2.96 0.98
CA ASN A 140 3.03 2.22 -0.11
C ASN A 140 3.30 3.07 -1.37
N GLN A 141 3.31 4.39 -1.20
CA GLN A 141 3.58 5.38 -2.24
C GLN A 141 4.24 6.61 -1.62
N HIS A 142 5.08 7.27 -2.41
CA HIS A 142 5.65 8.57 -2.08
C HIS A 142 5.62 9.49 -3.30
N MET A 143 5.76 10.80 -3.06
CA MET A 143 5.81 11.81 -4.13
C MET A 143 7.20 12.44 -4.18
N SER A 144 7.91 12.28 -5.28
CA SER A 144 9.25 12.85 -5.45
C SER A 144 9.24 14.36 -5.26
N GLY A 145 10.13 14.89 -4.40
CA GLY A 145 10.24 16.31 -4.12
C GLY A 145 9.25 16.86 -3.10
N GLU A 146 8.24 16.11 -2.68
CA GLU A 146 7.29 16.49 -1.63
C GLU A 146 7.64 15.84 -0.29
N ARG A 147 7.12 16.42 0.79
CA ARG A 147 7.33 15.91 2.17
C ARG A 147 6.01 15.57 2.84
N PHE A 148 5.16 14.80 2.20
CA PHE A 148 3.95 14.28 2.81
C PHE A 148 4.26 13.24 3.90
N HIS A 149 3.30 13.01 4.79
CA HIS A 149 3.39 11.87 5.69
C HIS A 149 3.23 10.58 4.91
N GLU A 150 4.16 9.65 5.09
CA GLU A 150 4.16 8.39 4.35
C GLU A 150 4.60 7.20 5.22
N VAL A 151 3.97 6.08 4.99
CA VAL A 151 4.41 4.75 5.44
C VAL A 151 4.61 3.90 4.20
N ASP A 152 5.87 3.60 3.91
CA ASP A 152 6.30 2.91 2.70
C ASP A 152 7.20 1.72 3.07
N ALA A 153 7.57 0.90 2.09
CA ALA A 153 8.53 -0.17 2.26
C ALA A 153 9.83 0.12 1.48
N ASP A 154 10.91 -0.54 1.86
CA ASP A 154 12.18 -0.50 1.12
C ASP A 154 12.06 -1.32 -0.18
N HIS A 155 11.35 -0.74 -1.17
CA HIS A 155 11.11 -1.39 -2.46
C HIS A 155 12.37 -1.47 -3.31
N GLU A 156 13.25 -0.48 -3.23
CA GLU A 156 14.52 -0.46 -3.94
C GLU A 156 15.46 -1.55 -3.42
N GLY A 157 15.69 -1.60 -2.11
CA GLY A 157 16.51 -2.64 -1.49
C GLY A 157 15.91 -4.04 -1.61
N GLY A 158 14.58 -4.16 -1.54
CA GLY A 158 13.89 -5.44 -1.75
C GLY A 158 14.10 -6.00 -3.16
N SER A 159 13.98 -5.14 -4.17
CA SER A 159 14.22 -5.51 -5.55
C SER A 159 15.69 -5.82 -5.83
N TYR A 160 16.59 -5.02 -5.29
CA TYR A 160 18.03 -5.28 -5.34
C TYR A 160 18.34 -6.67 -4.79
N ARG A 161 17.85 -7.02 -3.60
CA ARG A 161 18.08 -8.35 -2.99
C ARG A 161 17.49 -9.48 -3.82
N ALA A 162 16.30 -9.29 -4.41
CA ALA A 162 15.68 -10.30 -5.27
C ALA A 162 16.51 -10.59 -6.53
N VAL A 163 16.98 -9.54 -7.18
CA VAL A 163 17.80 -9.66 -8.39
C VAL A 163 19.21 -10.20 -8.07
N ARG A 164 19.81 -9.74 -6.97
CA ARG A 164 21.10 -10.31 -6.49
C ARG A 164 20.98 -11.80 -6.23
N TYR A 165 19.89 -12.28 -5.62
CA TYR A 165 19.64 -13.70 -5.43
C TYR A 165 19.62 -14.47 -6.76
N LEU A 166 18.98 -13.95 -7.81
CA LEU A 166 19.01 -14.57 -9.14
C LEU A 166 20.42 -14.59 -9.73
N LEU A 167 21.15 -13.49 -9.60
CA LEU A 167 22.54 -13.39 -10.06
C LEU A 167 23.47 -14.38 -9.33
N ASP A 168 23.26 -14.58 -8.03
CA ASP A 168 24.04 -15.50 -7.19
C ASP A 168 23.74 -16.99 -7.55
N LEU A 169 22.53 -17.28 -8.07
CA LEU A 169 22.19 -18.57 -8.66
C LEU A 169 22.82 -18.81 -10.04
N GLY A 170 23.46 -17.79 -10.64
CA GLY A 170 24.15 -17.88 -11.92
C GLY A 170 23.39 -17.28 -13.10
N TYR A 171 22.15 -16.81 -12.92
CA TYR A 171 21.37 -16.17 -13.98
C TYR A 171 21.96 -14.83 -14.38
N ARG A 172 21.93 -14.49 -15.67
CA ARG A 172 22.48 -13.26 -16.23
C ARG A 172 21.45 -12.49 -17.06
N ASP A 173 20.67 -13.18 -17.89
CA ASP A 173 19.61 -12.60 -18.70
C ASP A 173 18.30 -12.57 -17.89
N ILE A 174 18.18 -11.58 -16.99
CA ILE A 174 17.08 -11.44 -16.05
C ILE A 174 16.10 -10.38 -16.59
N ALA A 175 14.92 -10.78 -17.03
CA ALA A 175 13.88 -9.86 -17.47
C ALA A 175 13.16 -9.23 -16.28
N PHE A 176 12.78 -7.95 -16.41
CA PHE A 176 11.98 -7.20 -15.45
C PHE A 176 10.56 -6.99 -15.97
N LEU A 177 9.57 -7.52 -15.27
CA LEU A 177 8.15 -7.23 -15.49
C LEU A 177 7.71 -6.13 -14.54
N SER A 178 7.72 -4.89 -15.03
CA SER A 178 7.39 -3.69 -14.26
C SER A 178 5.91 -3.57 -13.96
N GLY A 179 5.57 -2.83 -12.90
CA GLY A 179 4.24 -2.27 -12.69
C GLY A 179 4.00 -1.00 -13.51
N SER A 180 2.83 -0.38 -13.32
CA SER A 180 2.50 0.91 -13.94
C SER A 180 3.46 2.02 -13.48
N PRO A 181 4.01 2.83 -14.39
CA PRO A 181 5.00 3.85 -14.06
C PRO A 181 4.49 5.00 -13.20
N GLU A 182 3.17 5.17 -13.12
CA GLU A 182 2.53 6.21 -12.29
C GLU A 182 2.69 5.96 -10.79
N PHE A 183 3.07 4.74 -10.39
CA PHE A 183 3.29 4.41 -9.00
C PHE A 183 4.76 4.53 -8.63
N SER A 184 5.06 5.24 -7.55
CA SER A 184 6.45 5.46 -7.06
C SER A 184 7.18 4.14 -6.79
N ASN A 185 6.49 3.15 -6.24
CA ASN A 185 7.06 1.83 -5.96
C ASN A 185 7.46 1.05 -7.24
N SER A 186 6.89 1.36 -8.42
CA SER A 186 7.36 0.80 -9.69
C SER A 186 8.75 1.33 -10.03
N GLY A 187 8.96 2.63 -9.86
CA GLY A 187 10.26 3.27 -10.04
C GLY A 187 11.30 2.76 -9.06
N ASP A 188 10.92 2.59 -7.78
CA ASP A 188 11.81 2.04 -6.75
C ASP A 188 12.27 0.63 -7.12
N ARG A 189 11.34 -0.23 -7.51
CA ARG A 189 11.64 -1.61 -7.90
C ARG A 189 12.54 -1.67 -9.14
N LEU A 190 12.30 -0.80 -10.12
CA LEU A 190 13.18 -0.67 -11.29
C LEU A 190 14.59 -0.23 -10.89
N ARG A 191 14.72 0.76 -9.98
CA ARG A 191 16.05 1.21 -9.52
C ARG A 191 16.82 0.09 -8.84
N GLY A 192 16.19 -0.67 -7.96
CA GLY A 192 16.82 -1.80 -7.30
C GLY A 192 17.26 -2.90 -8.30
N TYR A 193 16.41 -3.22 -9.28
CA TYR A 193 16.76 -4.14 -10.37
C TYR A 193 17.97 -3.63 -11.15
N MET A 194 17.91 -2.39 -11.63
CA MET A 194 18.99 -1.82 -12.44
C MET A 194 20.31 -1.70 -11.65
N GLN A 195 20.24 -1.39 -10.36
CA GLN A 195 21.41 -1.34 -9.50
C GLN A 195 22.11 -2.71 -9.45
N ALA A 196 21.38 -3.78 -9.17
CA ALA A 196 21.94 -5.12 -9.11
C ALA A 196 22.56 -5.56 -10.45
N MET A 197 21.88 -5.27 -11.57
CA MET A 197 22.35 -5.59 -12.91
C MET A 197 23.62 -4.80 -13.29
N ARG A 198 23.70 -3.51 -12.93
CA ARG A 198 24.91 -2.69 -13.15
C ARG A 198 26.11 -3.20 -12.34
N GLU A 199 25.90 -3.50 -11.05
CA GLU A 199 26.96 -4.02 -10.18
C GLU A 199 27.50 -5.40 -10.66
N ALA A 200 26.64 -6.16 -11.35
CA ALA A 200 27.04 -7.40 -12.01
C ALA A 200 27.73 -7.20 -13.38
N GLY A 201 27.86 -5.96 -13.85
CA GLY A 201 28.43 -5.64 -15.15
C GLY A 201 27.55 -6.00 -16.35
N LEU A 202 26.24 -6.22 -16.13
CA LEU A 202 25.27 -6.62 -17.15
C LEU A 202 24.53 -5.44 -17.79
N LEU A 203 24.65 -4.26 -17.20
CA LEU A 203 24.14 -3.00 -17.73
C LEU A 203 25.24 -1.94 -17.70
N PRO A 204 25.18 -0.94 -18.60
CA PRO A 204 26.05 0.23 -18.53
C PRO A 204 25.92 0.96 -17.19
N ALA A 205 27.04 1.53 -16.70
CA ALA A 205 27.06 2.21 -15.40
C ALA A 205 26.12 3.43 -15.33
N ASP A 206 25.83 4.05 -16.47
CA ASP A 206 24.95 5.21 -16.63
C ASP A 206 23.48 4.86 -16.95
N ALA A 207 23.15 3.58 -17.14
CA ALA A 207 21.78 3.13 -17.36
C ALA A 207 20.87 3.50 -16.17
N LYS A 208 19.76 4.22 -16.42
CA LYS A 208 18.86 4.75 -15.39
C LYS A 208 17.37 4.60 -15.71
N ALA A 209 17.04 4.35 -16.96
CA ALA A 209 15.66 4.33 -17.45
C ALA A 209 15.33 3.02 -18.17
N PRO A 210 14.05 2.66 -18.30
CA PRO A 210 13.63 1.46 -19.05
C PRO A 210 14.20 1.39 -20.47
N GLY A 211 14.35 2.54 -21.14
CA GLY A 211 14.93 2.63 -22.50
C GLY A 211 16.41 2.25 -22.60
N ASP A 212 17.13 2.18 -21.49
CA ASP A 212 18.51 1.75 -21.43
C ASP A 212 18.65 0.22 -21.34
N LEU A 213 17.52 -0.48 -21.16
CA LEU A 213 17.47 -1.93 -21.05
C LEU A 213 17.34 -2.58 -22.43
N PRO A 214 17.97 -3.75 -22.67
CA PRO A 214 17.68 -4.56 -23.83
C PRO A 214 16.16 -4.84 -23.94
N VAL A 215 15.59 -4.70 -25.15
CA VAL A 215 14.14 -4.80 -25.38
C VAL A 215 13.53 -6.10 -24.83
N HIS A 216 14.28 -7.20 -24.86
CA HIS A 216 13.83 -8.51 -24.34
C HIS A 216 13.93 -8.63 -22.80
N LEU A 217 14.49 -7.63 -22.10
CA LEU A 217 14.63 -7.64 -20.65
C LEU A 217 13.66 -6.67 -19.92
N TYR A 218 12.81 -5.92 -20.63
CA TYR A 218 11.85 -5.03 -20.02
C TYR A 218 10.43 -5.22 -20.57
N TYR A 219 9.49 -5.43 -19.67
CA TYR A 219 8.07 -5.56 -19.98
C TYR A 219 7.26 -4.72 -19.02
N GLU A 220 6.33 -3.92 -19.55
CA GLU A 220 5.44 -3.10 -18.74
C GLU A 220 4.13 -3.84 -18.46
N GLY A 221 3.75 -3.90 -17.20
CA GLY A 221 2.49 -4.42 -16.71
C GLY A 221 1.70 -3.34 -15.96
N ASN A 222 0.64 -3.77 -15.27
CA ASN A 222 -0.24 -2.89 -14.50
C ASN A 222 -0.69 -3.49 -13.17
N TYR A 223 0.13 -4.34 -12.58
CA TYR A 223 -0.15 -5.06 -11.34
C TYR A 223 -1.28 -6.08 -11.41
N SER A 224 -1.93 -6.28 -12.57
CA SER A 224 -2.98 -7.27 -12.73
C SER A 224 -2.45 -8.63 -13.21
N ARG A 225 -3.13 -9.73 -12.80
CA ARG A 225 -2.85 -11.08 -13.32
C ARG A 225 -2.99 -11.14 -14.84
N THR A 226 -3.99 -10.43 -15.38
CA THR A 226 -4.24 -10.37 -16.83
C THR A 226 -3.09 -9.72 -17.59
N SER A 227 -2.44 -8.68 -17.05
CA SER A 227 -1.27 -8.09 -17.71
C SER A 227 -0.09 -9.04 -17.71
N GLY A 228 0.15 -9.76 -16.61
CA GLY A 228 1.18 -10.80 -16.56
C GLY A 228 0.92 -11.92 -17.59
N MET A 229 -0.33 -12.35 -17.72
CA MET A 229 -0.71 -13.36 -18.73
C MET A 229 -0.52 -12.85 -20.17
N LYS A 230 -0.84 -11.58 -20.44
CA LYS A 230 -0.59 -10.97 -21.75
C LYS A 230 0.91 -10.82 -22.05
N THR A 231 1.73 -10.54 -21.03
CA THR A 231 3.18 -10.44 -21.19
C THR A 231 3.79 -11.77 -21.68
N ALA A 232 3.18 -12.93 -21.36
CA ALA A 232 3.67 -14.22 -21.82
C ALA A 232 3.77 -14.32 -23.35
N SER A 233 2.80 -13.80 -24.10
CA SER A 233 2.84 -13.82 -25.57
C SER A 233 3.93 -12.91 -26.14
N ALA A 234 4.24 -11.78 -25.49
CA ALA A 234 5.32 -10.89 -25.89
C ALA A 234 6.70 -11.45 -25.49
N MET A 235 6.78 -12.17 -24.37
CA MET A 235 8.02 -12.73 -23.85
C MET A 235 8.41 -14.06 -24.54
N HIS A 236 7.42 -14.89 -24.91
CA HIS A 236 7.65 -16.22 -25.49
C HIS A 236 8.67 -16.25 -26.65
N PRO A 237 8.65 -15.33 -27.64
CA PRO A 237 9.63 -15.33 -28.73
C PRO A 237 11.09 -15.08 -28.26
N HIS A 238 11.26 -14.54 -27.05
CA HIS A 238 12.57 -14.20 -26.48
C HIS A 238 12.99 -15.14 -25.34
N LEU A 239 12.17 -16.14 -24.99
CA LEU A 239 12.40 -16.97 -23.82
C LEU A 239 13.67 -17.83 -23.91
N ASN A 240 14.15 -18.10 -25.12
CA ASN A 240 15.44 -18.76 -25.35
C ASN A 240 16.65 -17.91 -24.94
N ARG A 241 16.45 -16.60 -24.68
CA ARG A 241 17.45 -15.64 -24.20
C ARG A 241 17.21 -15.17 -22.77
N ILE A 242 16.01 -15.42 -22.22
CA ILE A 242 15.63 -15.01 -20.85
C ILE A 242 15.82 -16.22 -19.94
N GLU A 243 16.72 -16.09 -18.98
CA GLU A 243 17.01 -17.14 -18.01
C GLU A 243 16.14 -17.01 -16.74
N ALA A 244 15.82 -15.76 -16.37
CA ALA A 244 15.01 -15.48 -15.19
C ALA A 244 14.10 -14.26 -15.39
N VAL A 245 13.06 -14.16 -14.59
CA VAL A 245 12.15 -13.03 -14.55
C VAL A 245 12.01 -12.51 -13.11
N PHE A 246 12.18 -11.20 -12.94
CA PHE A 246 11.78 -10.50 -11.74
C PHE A 246 10.48 -9.73 -12.03
N ALA A 247 9.38 -10.11 -11.38
CA ALA A 247 8.07 -9.48 -11.56
C ALA A 247 7.75 -8.56 -10.38
N SER A 248 7.25 -7.36 -10.68
CA SER A 248 6.95 -6.32 -9.68
C SER A 248 5.83 -6.68 -8.71
N ASN A 249 5.03 -7.72 -8.96
CA ASN A 249 4.17 -8.32 -7.96
C ASN A 249 3.81 -9.78 -8.28
N ASP A 250 3.31 -10.50 -7.28
CA ASP A 250 2.92 -11.92 -7.42
C ASP A 250 1.78 -12.12 -8.40
N ARG A 251 0.82 -11.19 -8.47
CA ARG A 251 -0.30 -11.31 -9.41
C ARG A 251 0.15 -11.36 -10.86
N MET A 252 1.10 -10.49 -11.24
CA MET A 252 1.69 -10.51 -12.58
C MET A 252 2.57 -11.75 -12.78
N ALA A 253 3.38 -12.12 -11.76
CA ALA A 253 4.19 -13.32 -11.80
C ALA A 253 3.33 -14.57 -12.08
N ILE A 254 2.25 -14.76 -11.32
CA ILE A 254 1.31 -15.87 -11.49
C ILE A 254 0.64 -15.83 -12.87
N GLY A 255 0.25 -14.64 -13.34
CA GLY A 255 -0.29 -14.48 -14.70
C GLY A 255 0.70 -14.88 -15.77
N LEU A 256 1.96 -14.46 -15.64
CA LEU A 256 3.04 -14.82 -16.56
C LEU A 256 3.31 -16.33 -16.53
N MET A 257 3.41 -16.95 -15.36
CA MET A 257 3.59 -18.39 -15.20
C MET A 257 2.49 -19.19 -15.95
N GLN A 258 1.24 -18.72 -15.82
CA GLN A 258 0.11 -19.35 -16.51
C GLN A 258 0.17 -19.19 -18.02
N GLY A 259 0.44 -17.97 -18.50
CA GLY A 259 0.54 -17.70 -19.92
C GLY A 259 1.72 -18.44 -20.57
N LEU A 260 2.88 -18.51 -19.93
CA LEU A 260 4.04 -19.26 -20.45
C LEU A 260 3.80 -20.77 -20.41
N ARG A 261 3.00 -21.28 -19.47
CA ARG A 261 2.62 -22.70 -19.42
C ARG A 261 1.78 -23.12 -20.65
N GLU A 262 0.97 -22.21 -21.22
CA GLU A 262 0.25 -22.45 -22.47
C GLU A 262 1.19 -22.70 -23.67
N TYR A 263 2.42 -22.16 -23.60
CA TYR A 263 3.50 -22.42 -24.56
C TYR A 263 4.42 -23.58 -24.15
N GLY A 264 4.09 -24.33 -23.09
CA GLY A 264 4.83 -25.49 -22.61
C GLY A 264 6.01 -25.17 -21.68
N HIS A 265 6.21 -23.91 -21.25
CA HIS A 265 7.29 -23.51 -20.37
C HIS A 265 6.87 -23.56 -18.89
N VAL A 266 7.73 -24.14 -18.06
CA VAL A 266 7.50 -24.36 -16.63
C VAL A 266 8.55 -23.62 -15.82
N PRO A 267 8.13 -22.74 -14.87
CA PRO A 267 9.08 -22.07 -13.99
C PRO A 267 9.82 -23.08 -13.12
N GLY A 268 11.07 -22.75 -12.78
CA GLY A 268 11.95 -23.64 -12.04
C GLY A 268 12.60 -24.74 -12.89
N ARG A 269 12.15 -24.94 -14.14
CA ARG A 269 12.74 -25.87 -15.11
C ARG A 269 13.28 -25.13 -16.34
N ASP A 270 12.46 -24.31 -16.99
CA ASP A 270 12.78 -23.65 -18.25
C ASP A 270 13.21 -22.20 -18.06
N TYR A 271 12.79 -21.59 -16.97
CA TYR A 271 13.17 -20.24 -16.50
C TYR A 271 12.96 -20.12 -15.00
N ALA A 272 13.68 -19.20 -14.36
CA ALA A 272 13.42 -18.82 -12.97
C ALA A 272 12.43 -17.64 -12.90
N ILE A 273 11.68 -17.53 -11.79
CA ILE A 273 10.82 -16.37 -11.56
C ILE A 273 10.78 -15.99 -10.09
N VAL A 274 10.90 -14.69 -9.82
CA VAL A 274 10.71 -14.08 -8.49
C VAL A 274 9.57 -13.08 -8.58
N GLY A 275 8.61 -13.16 -7.67
CA GLY A 275 7.51 -12.23 -7.48
C GLY A 275 7.80 -11.17 -6.42
N TYR A 276 6.76 -10.45 -6.04
CA TYR A 276 6.78 -9.41 -5.02
C TYR A 276 5.43 -9.41 -4.31
N ASP A 277 5.37 -9.10 -3.01
CA ASP A 277 4.26 -9.04 -2.06
C ASP A 277 4.22 -10.21 -1.06
N ASP A 278 4.71 -11.40 -1.41
CA ASP A 278 4.58 -12.67 -0.66
C ASP A 278 3.13 -13.05 -0.35
N SER A 279 2.25 -12.92 -1.34
CA SER A 279 0.84 -13.21 -1.21
C SER A 279 0.57 -14.70 -0.91
N GLU A 280 -0.60 -15.00 -0.32
CA GLU A 280 -1.01 -16.40 -0.11
C GLU A 280 -1.03 -17.20 -1.42
N ALA A 281 -1.41 -16.55 -2.51
CA ALA A 281 -1.43 -17.18 -3.84
C ALA A 281 -0.02 -17.64 -4.29
N ALA A 282 1.04 -16.92 -3.91
CA ALA A 282 2.41 -17.29 -4.24
C ALA A 282 2.84 -18.61 -3.60
N ARG A 283 2.25 -18.98 -2.47
CA ARG A 283 2.57 -20.19 -1.70
C ARG A 283 1.97 -21.45 -2.33
N VAL A 284 0.85 -21.29 -3.06
CA VAL A 284 0.07 -22.39 -3.63
C VAL A 284 0.20 -22.51 -5.15
N THR A 285 1.09 -21.71 -5.78
CA THR A 285 1.46 -21.93 -7.19
C THR A 285 2.24 -23.24 -7.35
N ASP A 286 2.30 -23.74 -8.57
CA ASP A 286 3.11 -24.90 -8.94
C ASP A 286 4.13 -24.51 -10.03
N PRO A 287 5.44 -24.45 -9.68
CA PRO A 287 6.02 -24.55 -8.33
C PRO A 287 5.67 -23.33 -7.45
N PRO A 288 5.79 -23.44 -6.09
CA PRO A 288 5.63 -22.32 -5.18
C PRO A 288 6.58 -21.15 -5.51
N LEU A 289 6.02 -19.94 -5.59
CA LEU A 289 6.70 -18.75 -6.07
C LEU A 289 7.63 -18.14 -4.99
N THR A 290 8.91 -18.00 -5.31
CA THR A 290 9.85 -17.14 -4.57
C THR A 290 9.38 -15.70 -4.69
N SER A 291 9.27 -14.96 -3.58
CA SER A 291 8.69 -13.62 -3.58
C SER A 291 9.32 -12.72 -2.53
N VAL A 292 9.27 -11.41 -2.72
CA VAL A 292 9.68 -10.42 -1.73
C VAL A 292 8.48 -10.09 -0.84
N ALA A 293 8.55 -10.42 0.44
CA ALA A 293 7.53 -10.08 1.42
C ALA A 293 7.57 -8.59 1.77
N VAL A 294 6.39 -7.97 1.74
CA VAL A 294 6.15 -6.58 2.16
C VAL A 294 5.24 -6.60 3.38
N PRO A 295 5.55 -5.88 4.46
CA PRO A 295 4.77 -5.91 5.70
C PRO A 295 3.51 -5.02 5.62
N PHE A 296 2.62 -5.29 4.67
CA PHE A 296 1.45 -4.46 4.39
C PHE A 296 0.51 -4.26 5.58
N TYR A 297 0.33 -5.30 6.38
CA TYR A 297 -0.48 -5.23 7.59
C TYR A 297 0.09 -4.23 8.60
N GLU A 298 1.40 -4.34 8.90
CA GLU A 298 2.11 -3.42 9.79
C GLU A 298 2.12 -1.98 9.24
N MET A 299 2.27 -1.83 7.91
CA MET A 299 2.17 -0.52 7.26
C MET A 299 0.79 0.11 7.50
N GLY A 300 -0.28 -0.67 7.40
CA GLY A 300 -1.64 -0.22 7.68
C GLY A 300 -1.82 0.23 9.14
N GLN A 301 -1.33 -0.56 10.10
CA GLN A 301 -1.36 -0.21 11.52
C GLN A 301 -0.62 1.10 11.80
N LEU A 302 0.62 1.22 11.32
CA LEU A 302 1.46 2.41 11.54
C LEU A 302 0.88 3.66 10.88
N ALA A 303 0.33 3.56 9.68
CA ALA A 303 -0.29 4.70 9.00
C ALA A 303 -1.49 5.23 9.80
N ALA A 304 -2.39 4.34 10.24
CA ALA A 304 -3.55 4.71 11.04
C ALA A 304 -3.13 5.28 12.42
N GLU A 305 -2.19 4.64 13.09
CA GLU A 305 -1.67 5.10 14.38
C GLU A 305 -1.09 6.52 14.27
N ARG A 306 -0.20 6.73 13.32
CA ARG A 306 0.51 8.01 13.16
C ARG A 306 -0.42 9.16 12.78
N VAL A 307 -1.35 8.92 11.85
CA VAL A 307 -2.27 9.96 11.42
C VAL A 307 -3.31 10.30 12.49
N LEU A 308 -3.80 9.31 13.27
CA LEU A 308 -4.75 9.54 14.35
C LEU A 308 -4.12 10.27 15.55
N ARG A 309 -2.84 10.06 15.85
CA ARG A 309 -2.12 10.84 16.88
C ARG A 309 -2.13 12.34 16.60
N ARG A 310 -2.12 12.75 15.33
CA ARG A 310 -2.18 14.17 14.95
C ARG A 310 -3.54 14.80 15.21
N VAL A 311 -4.63 14.05 15.12
CA VAL A 311 -5.98 14.51 15.47
C VAL A 311 -6.10 14.80 16.96
N GLY A 312 -5.41 14.01 17.79
CA GLY A 312 -5.50 14.07 19.26
C GLY A 312 -4.93 15.33 19.93
N GLY A 313 -4.21 16.18 19.18
CA GLY A 313 -3.48 17.30 19.79
C GLY A 313 -2.37 16.78 20.73
N GLY A 314 -1.75 15.65 20.37
CA GLY A 314 -0.62 15.08 21.11
C GLY A 314 0.45 16.16 21.30
N ASN A 315 0.99 16.26 22.51
CA ASN A 315 1.93 17.29 22.95
C ASN A 315 2.93 17.64 21.84
N GLU A 316 3.01 18.92 21.51
CA GLU A 316 3.91 19.55 20.53
C GLU A 316 5.41 19.26 20.76
N THR A 317 5.76 18.41 21.75
CA THR A 317 7.14 18.05 22.10
C THR A 317 7.79 17.05 21.14
N ASP A 318 7.02 16.36 20.29
CA ASP A 318 7.57 15.42 19.27
C ASP A 318 7.52 16.05 17.87
N GLY A 319 8.14 17.20 17.65
CA GLY A 319 8.39 17.77 16.32
C GLY A 319 7.13 17.84 15.42
N ALA A 320 6.02 18.41 15.92
CA ALA A 320 4.72 18.49 15.24
C ALA A 320 4.74 19.18 13.85
N SER A 321 5.89 19.76 13.48
CA SER A 321 6.15 20.41 12.19
C SER A 321 6.79 19.51 11.15
N GLU A 322 7.31 18.32 11.51
CA GLU A 322 8.05 17.49 10.57
C GLU A 322 7.20 16.31 10.07
N SER A 323 7.21 16.10 8.75
CA SER A 323 6.54 14.96 8.13
C SER A 323 7.20 13.65 8.58
N PHE A 324 6.43 12.68 9.08
CA PHE A 324 6.96 11.34 9.29
C PHE A 324 7.04 10.59 7.97
N ARG A 325 8.18 9.97 7.74
CA ARG A 325 8.45 9.15 6.56
C ARG A 325 9.05 7.84 7.04
N LEU A 326 8.21 6.82 7.11
CA LEU A 326 8.61 5.51 7.61
C LEU A 326 8.84 4.58 6.42
N ARG A 327 9.98 3.90 6.40
CA ARG A 327 10.28 2.84 5.44
C ARG A 327 10.53 1.55 6.19
N LEU A 328 9.67 0.56 5.93
CA LEU A 328 9.76 -0.76 6.54
C LEU A 328 10.61 -1.68 5.67
N ASP A 329 11.33 -2.57 6.31
CA ASP A 329 12.15 -3.55 5.61
C ASP A 329 11.30 -4.57 4.85
N THR A 330 11.81 -5.01 3.70
CA THR A 330 11.26 -6.11 2.91
C THR A 330 12.16 -7.35 3.04
N LYS A 331 11.59 -8.54 2.83
CA LYS A 331 12.32 -9.79 3.00
C LYS A 331 12.10 -10.73 1.81
N LEU A 332 13.19 -11.25 1.22
CA LEU A 332 13.07 -12.30 0.21
C LEU A 332 12.68 -13.62 0.86
N VAL A 333 11.61 -14.23 0.38
CA VAL A 333 11.11 -15.55 0.79
C VAL A 333 11.36 -16.52 -0.36
N VAL A 334 12.41 -17.33 -0.21
CA VAL A 334 12.83 -18.30 -1.22
C VAL A 334 11.92 -19.52 -1.20
N ARG A 335 11.48 -19.94 -2.42
CA ARG A 335 10.68 -21.14 -2.67
C ARG A 335 11.24 -21.90 -3.88
N GLN A 336 10.38 -22.52 -4.68
CA GLN A 336 10.77 -23.50 -5.71
C GLN A 336 10.73 -22.96 -7.14
N SER A 337 10.32 -21.69 -7.35
CA SER A 337 10.26 -21.10 -8.69
C SER A 337 11.62 -20.72 -9.27
N CYS A 338 12.70 -20.93 -8.52
CA CYS A 338 14.09 -20.71 -8.96
C CYS A 338 14.91 -21.99 -8.71
N CYS A 339 15.72 -22.40 -9.67
CA CYS A 339 16.70 -23.48 -9.54
C CYS A 339 18.12 -22.93 -9.73
N ILE A 340 19.11 -23.65 -9.25
CA ILE A 340 20.51 -23.37 -9.58
C ILE A 340 20.75 -23.81 -11.03
N LEU A 341 21.24 -22.91 -11.90
CA LEU A 341 21.77 -23.29 -13.19
C LEU A 341 23.00 -24.18 -12.96
N ARG A 342 22.91 -25.43 -13.42
CA ARG A 342 24.01 -26.39 -13.35
C ARG A 342 24.92 -26.25 -14.56
#